data_11752c3cf0cf839091c82e9ad697bb9d
#
_entry.id   11752c3cf0cf839091c82e9ad697bb9d
#
_cell.length_a   1.000
_cell.length_b   1.000
_cell.length_c   1.000
_cell.angle_alpha   90.00
_cell.angle_beta   90.00
_cell.angle_gamma   90.00
#
_symmetry.space_group_name_H-M   'P 1'
#
loop_
_entity.id
_entity.type
_entity.pdbx_description
1 polymer ?
#
loop_
_entity_poly.entity_id
_entity_poly.type
_entity_poly.pdbx_seq_one_letter_code
_entity_poly.pdbx_strand_id
1 'polypeptide(L)'
;MDTAAGRVGAAADTAARRTDSAAASVAKRGGWTDASVLGFIGANNAGEVRLGQLGEKKATNPAVKKFAQQLVTEHRALALEMRSLAAKLSVTPDTVDDDVHDVMDHARDQIKELTDKPAGADWDKKYIDNQIGDHKDMLDKLQDAAKNANSADLRAAIEKASGKVQEHLTKAQSIKENELKS
;
A
#
# COMPACT_ATOMS: atom_id res chain seq x y z
N MET A 1 53.40 19.42 -25.23
CA MET A 1 52.09 19.91 -25.75
C MET A 1 51.05 19.00 -25.13
N ASP A 2 50.53 19.37 -23.98
CA ASP A 2 49.55 18.60 -23.24
C ASP A 2 48.16 19.11 -23.55
N THR A 3 47.31 18.18 -23.97
CA THR A 3 45.97 18.46 -24.53
C THR A 3 44.92 18.68 -23.46
N ALA A 4 44.30 19.83 -23.47
CA ALA A 4 43.24 20.27 -22.54
C ALA A 4 41.85 19.60 -22.82
N ALA A 5 41.79 18.37 -23.31
CA ALA A 5 40.54 17.69 -23.68
C ALA A 5 39.90 16.82 -22.60
N GLY A 6 40.55 16.65 -21.44
CA GLY A 6 40.10 15.71 -20.39
C GLY A 6 39.21 16.26 -19.28
N ARG A 7 38.91 17.57 -19.25
CA ARG A 7 38.23 18.21 -18.09
C ARG A 7 36.76 18.62 -18.33
N VAL A 8 36.24 18.48 -19.52
CA VAL A 8 34.88 18.95 -19.84
C VAL A 8 33.82 17.85 -19.59
N GLY A 9 34.19 16.55 -19.69
CA GLY A 9 33.26 15.44 -19.50
C GLY A 9 32.79 15.19 -18.05
N ALA A 10 33.67 15.44 -17.07
CA ALA A 10 33.35 15.17 -15.66
C ALA A 10 32.43 16.23 -15.02
N ALA A 11 32.40 17.45 -15.55
CA ALA A 11 31.56 18.52 -15.04
C ALA A 11 30.10 18.42 -15.51
N ALA A 12 29.88 17.91 -16.74
CA ALA A 12 28.54 17.74 -17.30
C ALA A 12 27.78 16.58 -16.63
N ASP A 13 28.48 15.48 -16.31
CA ASP A 13 27.88 14.30 -15.67
C ASP A 13 27.51 14.57 -14.18
N THR A 14 28.28 15.44 -13.51
CA THR A 14 27.96 15.88 -12.14
C THR A 14 26.83 16.89 -12.07
N ALA A 15 26.64 17.70 -13.12
CA ALA A 15 25.52 18.64 -13.22
C ALA A 15 24.20 17.92 -13.51
N ALA A 16 24.19 16.92 -14.41
CA ALA A 16 23.02 16.10 -14.69
C ALA A 16 22.54 15.34 -13.45
N ARG A 17 23.44 14.69 -12.70
CA ARG A 17 23.10 13.98 -11.46
C ARG A 17 22.62 14.91 -10.35
N ARG A 18 23.05 16.17 -10.31
CA ARG A 18 22.57 17.16 -9.34
C ARG A 18 21.19 17.71 -9.73
N THR A 19 20.84 17.79 -11.00
CA THR A 19 19.50 18.20 -11.47
C THR A 19 18.46 17.12 -11.23
N ASP A 20 18.80 15.84 -11.43
CA ASP A 20 17.90 14.71 -11.14
C ASP A 20 17.64 14.57 -9.63
N SER A 21 18.68 14.76 -8.80
CA SER A 21 18.56 14.76 -7.34
C SER A 21 17.79 15.98 -6.81
N ALA A 22 17.91 17.14 -7.46
CA ALA A 22 17.18 18.35 -7.07
C ALA A 22 15.70 18.29 -7.51
N ALA A 23 15.39 17.70 -8.67
CA ALA A 23 14.02 17.49 -9.12
C ALA A 23 13.28 16.50 -8.19
N ALA A 24 13.93 15.42 -7.77
CA ALA A 24 13.39 14.49 -6.78
C ALA A 24 13.16 15.15 -5.42
N SER A 25 14.04 16.07 -4.98
CA SER A 25 13.90 16.76 -3.69
C SER A 25 12.89 17.91 -3.69
N VAL A 26 12.57 18.49 -4.85
CA VAL A 26 11.53 19.55 -4.98
C VAL A 26 10.13 18.95 -5.02
N ALA A 27 9.95 17.73 -5.55
CA ALA A 27 8.66 17.02 -5.55
C ALA A 27 8.19 16.65 -4.11
N LYS A 28 9.07 16.63 -3.12
CA LYS A 28 8.78 16.22 -1.74
C LYS A 28 8.11 17.29 -0.86
N ARG A 29 7.77 18.47 -1.39
CA ARG A 29 7.24 19.59 -0.58
C ARG A 29 5.71 19.75 -0.56
N GLY A 30 4.95 18.79 -1.01
CA GLY A 30 3.49 18.89 -0.90
C GLY A 30 2.72 17.99 -1.82
N GLY A 31 2.55 16.73 -1.46
CA GLY A 31 1.58 15.85 -2.09
C GLY A 31 2.15 14.57 -2.68
N TRP A 32 1.26 13.66 -2.99
CA TRP A 32 1.54 12.40 -3.63
C TRP A 32 2.21 12.57 -5.00
N THR A 33 3.25 11.79 -5.25
CA THR A 33 3.82 11.57 -6.58
C THR A 33 3.39 10.20 -7.10
N ASP A 34 3.46 9.94 -8.40
CA ASP A 34 3.16 8.61 -8.95
C ASP A 34 4.04 7.53 -8.30
N ALA A 35 5.30 7.84 -7.97
CA ALA A 35 6.22 6.93 -7.30
C ALA A 35 5.79 6.63 -5.85
N SER A 36 5.44 7.64 -5.06
CA SER A 36 5.00 7.46 -3.68
C SER A 36 3.63 6.76 -3.60
N VAL A 37 2.70 7.07 -4.49
CA VAL A 37 1.41 6.35 -4.60
C VAL A 37 1.64 4.86 -4.87
N LEU A 38 2.48 4.52 -5.85
CA LEU A 38 2.78 3.12 -6.17
C LEU A 38 3.49 2.40 -5.02
N GLY A 39 4.39 3.08 -4.32
CA GLY A 39 5.07 2.57 -3.13
C GLY A 39 4.08 2.29 -2.00
N PHE A 40 3.25 3.27 -1.67
CA PHE A 40 2.23 3.17 -0.62
C PHE A 40 1.23 2.03 -0.87
N ILE A 41 0.62 1.98 -2.06
CA ILE A 41 -0.32 0.91 -2.41
C ILE A 41 0.37 -0.45 -2.38
N GLY A 42 1.62 -0.54 -2.83
CA GLY A 42 2.41 -1.76 -2.79
C GLY A 42 2.68 -2.25 -1.37
N ALA A 43 3.06 -1.35 -0.47
CA ALA A 43 3.30 -1.63 0.95
C ALA A 43 2.01 -2.07 1.66
N ASN A 44 0.91 -1.34 1.44
CA ASN A 44 -0.39 -1.70 1.99
C ASN A 44 -0.83 -3.10 1.56
N ASN A 45 -0.79 -3.41 0.26
CA ASN A 45 -1.14 -4.75 -0.22
C ASN A 45 -0.27 -5.85 0.39
N ALA A 46 1.02 -5.59 0.62
CA ALA A 46 1.91 -6.55 1.27
C ALA A 46 1.54 -6.77 2.75
N GLY A 47 1.15 -5.73 3.46
CA GLY A 47 0.64 -5.79 4.83
C GLY A 47 -0.66 -6.61 4.90
N GLU A 48 -1.63 -6.29 4.05
CA GLU A 48 -2.92 -6.97 3.98
C GLU A 48 -2.81 -8.46 3.65
N VAL A 49 -1.90 -8.84 2.75
CA VAL A 49 -1.62 -10.26 2.49
C VAL A 49 -1.12 -10.98 3.74
N ARG A 50 -0.24 -10.36 4.54
CA ARG A 50 0.27 -10.97 5.79
C ARG A 50 -0.82 -11.06 6.86
N LEU A 51 -1.63 -10.02 7.04
CA LEU A 51 -2.77 -9.99 7.95
C LEU A 51 -3.81 -11.04 7.54
N GLY A 52 -4.13 -11.14 6.25
CA GLY A 52 -5.01 -12.18 5.72
C GLY A 52 -4.50 -13.59 5.99
N GLN A 53 -3.20 -13.85 5.76
CA GLN A 53 -2.58 -15.14 6.07
C GLN A 53 -2.63 -15.49 7.57
N LEU A 54 -2.52 -14.48 8.44
CA LEU A 54 -2.69 -14.67 9.86
C LEU A 54 -4.16 -15.00 10.19
N GLY A 55 -5.12 -14.32 9.55
CA GLY A 55 -6.55 -14.59 9.64
C GLY A 55 -6.91 -16.01 9.21
N GLU A 56 -6.35 -16.49 8.09
CA GLU A 56 -6.54 -17.87 7.64
C GLU A 56 -6.12 -18.91 8.69
N LYS A 57 -5.06 -18.61 9.44
CA LYS A 57 -4.50 -19.53 10.46
C LYS A 57 -5.23 -19.47 11.78
N LYS A 58 -5.57 -18.27 12.26
CA LYS A 58 -6.01 -18.04 13.64
C LYS A 58 -7.52 -17.84 13.79
N ALA A 59 -8.23 -17.40 12.76
CA ALA A 59 -9.68 -17.19 12.85
C ALA A 59 -10.41 -18.48 13.20
N THR A 60 -11.33 -18.37 14.14
CA THR A 60 -12.19 -19.47 14.61
C THR A 60 -13.59 -19.38 13.97
N ASN A 61 -14.06 -18.18 13.67
CA ASN A 61 -15.32 -17.97 12.94
C ASN A 61 -15.12 -18.26 11.44
N PRO A 62 -15.95 -19.12 10.82
CA PRO A 62 -15.80 -19.47 9.41
C PRO A 62 -15.94 -18.28 8.44
N ALA A 63 -16.78 -17.29 8.76
CA ALA A 63 -16.96 -16.10 7.93
C ALA A 63 -15.69 -15.21 7.96
N VAL A 64 -15.09 -15.05 9.14
CA VAL A 64 -13.81 -14.34 9.30
C VAL A 64 -12.69 -15.04 8.52
N LYS A 65 -12.59 -16.36 8.66
CA LYS A 65 -11.59 -17.14 7.92
C LYS A 65 -11.74 -17.02 6.41
N LYS A 66 -12.99 -17.11 5.90
CA LYS A 66 -13.28 -16.96 4.47
C LYS A 66 -12.96 -15.54 3.98
N PHE A 67 -13.25 -14.53 4.78
CA PHE A 67 -12.89 -13.15 4.47
C PHE A 67 -11.37 -12.97 4.40
N ALA A 68 -10.64 -13.51 5.34
CA ALA A 68 -9.17 -13.47 5.32
C ALA A 68 -8.58 -14.13 4.05
N GLN A 69 -9.13 -15.25 3.59
CA GLN A 69 -8.73 -15.90 2.33
C GLN A 69 -9.02 -15.02 1.11
N GLN A 70 -10.15 -14.33 1.11
CA GLN A 70 -10.51 -13.37 0.07
C GLN A 70 -9.48 -12.22 0.03
N LEU A 71 -9.15 -11.63 1.19
CA LEU A 71 -8.15 -10.56 1.28
C LEU A 71 -6.79 -11.00 0.72
N VAL A 72 -6.29 -12.18 1.09
CA VAL A 72 -5.03 -12.71 0.55
C VAL A 72 -5.06 -12.78 -0.98
N THR A 73 -6.14 -13.31 -1.54
CA THR A 73 -6.27 -13.50 -2.99
C THR A 73 -6.32 -12.15 -3.72
N GLU A 74 -7.17 -11.25 -3.26
CA GLU A 74 -7.45 -10.00 -3.95
C GLU A 74 -6.31 -8.98 -3.78
N HIS A 75 -5.70 -8.87 -2.59
CA HIS A 75 -4.53 -8.00 -2.39
C HIS A 75 -3.27 -8.49 -3.12
N ARG A 76 -3.09 -9.81 -3.31
CA ARG A 76 -2.05 -10.33 -4.21
C ARG A 76 -2.29 -9.92 -5.66
N ALA A 77 -3.52 -10.00 -6.13
CA ALA A 77 -3.87 -9.59 -7.49
C ALA A 77 -3.62 -8.08 -7.69
N LEU A 78 -4.07 -7.24 -6.75
CA LEU A 78 -3.83 -5.80 -6.78
C LEU A 78 -2.33 -5.47 -6.77
N ALA A 79 -1.52 -6.17 -5.96
CA ALA A 79 -0.08 -5.97 -5.93
C ALA A 79 0.60 -6.29 -7.28
N LEU A 80 0.14 -7.32 -7.98
CA LEU A 80 0.63 -7.66 -9.32
C LEU A 80 0.22 -6.60 -10.36
N GLU A 81 -1.01 -6.13 -10.31
CA GLU A 81 -1.50 -5.05 -11.18
C GLU A 81 -0.67 -3.76 -10.99
N MET A 82 -0.41 -3.35 -9.75
CA MET A 82 0.40 -2.17 -9.46
C MET A 82 1.84 -2.30 -9.95
N ARG A 83 2.46 -3.48 -9.82
CA ARG A 83 3.80 -3.74 -10.37
C ARG A 83 3.81 -3.64 -11.91
N SER A 84 2.81 -4.21 -12.56
CA SER A 84 2.67 -4.14 -14.02
C SER A 84 2.47 -2.69 -14.49
N LEU A 85 1.68 -1.92 -13.75
CA LEU A 85 1.46 -0.51 -14.02
C LEU A 85 2.75 0.30 -13.83
N ALA A 86 3.49 0.09 -12.74
CA ALA A 86 4.77 0.74 -12.49
C ALA A 86 5.76 0.50 -13.65
N ALA A 87 5.84 -0.73 -14.13
CA ALA A 87 6.67 -1.09 -15.29
C ALA A 87 6.19 -0.39 -16.58
N LYS A 88 4.88 -0.37 -16.85
CA LYS A 88 4.29 0.33 -18.00
C LYS A 88 4.60 1.83 -17.99
N LEU A 89 4.52 2.45 -16.82
CA LEU A 89 4.77 3.87 -16.64
C LEU A 89 6.27 4.21 -16.55
N SER A 90 7.14 3.20 -16.48
CA SER A 90 8.59 3.37 -16.20
C SER A 90 8.85 4.16 -14.90
N VAL A 91 7.98 3.96 -13.90
CA VAL A 91 8.08 4.57 -12.57
C VAL A 91 8.60 3.54 -11.58
N THR A 92 9.65 3.87 -10.84
CA THR A 92 10.11 3.07 -9.69
C THR A 92 9.31 3.49 -8.47
N PRO A 93 8.56 2.55 -7.82
CA PRO A 93 7.84 2.85 -6.59
C PRO A 93 8.78 3.39 -5.50
N ASP A 94 8.39 4.46 -4.84
CA ASP A 94 9.14 5.00 -3.71
C ASP A 94 8.87 4.13 -2.46
N THR A 95 9.93 3.57 -1.89
CA THR A 95 9.87 2.71 -0.70
C THR A 95 10.42 3.37 0.56
N VAL A 96 10.82 4.64 0.46
CA VAL A 96 11.40 5.41 1.57
C VAL A 96 10.55 6.62 1.97
N ASP A 97 9.40 6.78 1.36
CA ASP A 97 8.41 7.80 1.71
C ASP A 97 7.84 7.54 3.12
N ASP A 98 7.55 8.60 3.87
CA ASP A 98 7.06 8.49 5.25
C ASP A 98 5.71 7.74 5.31
N ASP A 99 4.77 8.01 4.39
CA ASP A 99 3.50 7.28 4.30
C ASP A 99 3.69 5.77 4.01
N VAL A 100 4.74 5.41 3.27
CA VAL A 100 5.10 3.99 3.03
C VAL A 100 5.60 3.33 4.32
N HIS A 101 6.48 4.02 5.06
CA HIS A 101 6.95 3.51 6.34
C HIS A 101 5.83 3.38 7.36
N ASP A 102 4.96 4.38 7.47
CA ASP A 102 3.83 4.39 8.41
C ASP A 102 2.90 3.19 8.17
N VAL A 103 2.53 2.90 6.92
CA VAL A 103 1.66 1.77 6.60
C VAL A 103 2.35 0.42 6.86
N MET A 104 3.66 0.32 6.64
CA MET A 104 4.42 -0.90 6.94
C MET A 104 4.54 -1.13 8.44
N ASP A 105 4.79 -0.10 9.22
CA ASP A 105 4.91 -0.16 10.67
C ASP A 105 3.56 -0.49 11.30
N HIS A 106 2.48 0.15 10.85
CA HIS A 106 1.12 -0.16 11.29
C HIS A 106 0.76 -1.63 11.05
N ALA A 107 1.00 -2.13 9.85
CA ALA A 107 0.76 -3.55 9.54
C ALA A 107 1.61 -4.49 10.41
N ARG A 108 2.88 -4.14 10.67
CA ARG A 108 3.76 -4.92 11.55
C ARG A 108 3.22 -4.98 12.98
N ASP A 109 2.78 -3.85 13.52
CA ASP A 109 2.29 -3.75 14.89
C ASP A 109 0.96 -4.51 15.05
N GLN A 110 0.05 -4.44 14.10
CA GLN A 110 -1.16 -5.25 14.07
C GLN A 110 -0.87 -6.76 13.98
N ILE A 111 0.07 -7.15 13.10
CA ILE A 111 0.48 -8.56 12.98
C ILE A 111 1.03 -9.05 14.33
N LYS A 112 1.85 -8.25 15.01
CA LYS A 112 2.37 -8.58 16.33
C LYS A 112 1.24 -8.74 17.34
N GLU A 113 0.37 -7.75 17.48
CA GLU A 113 -0.78 -7.78 18.38
C GLU A 113 -1.65 -9.03 18.17
N LEU A 114 -2.03 -9.28 16.91
CA LEU A 114 -2.87 -10.42 16.55
C LEU A 114 -2.15 -11.78 16.69
N THR A 115 -0.82 -11.81 16.54
CA THR A 115 -0.04 -13.02 16.77
C THR A 115 -0.01 -13.38 18.25
N ASP A 116 0.17 -12.40 19.13
CA ASP A 116 0.26 -12.59 20.57
C ASP A 116 -1.12 -12.88 21.22
N LYS A 117 -2.21 -12.38 20.61
CA LYS A 117 -3.57 -12.59 21.11
C LYS A 117 -4.01 -14.05 20.89
N PRO A 118 -4.56 -14.75 21.92
CA PRO A 118 -5.13 -16.09 21.76
C PRO A 118 -6.23 -16.14 20.69
N ALA A 119 -6.29 -17.25 19.94
CA ALA A 119 -7.40 -17.50 19.01
C ALA A 119 -8.73 -17.64 19.74
N GLY A 120 -9.83 -17.25 19.12
CA GLY A 120 -11.19 -17.29 19.70
C GLY A 120 -12.03 -16.09 19.26
N ALA A 121 -13.23 -15.96 19.80
CA ALA A 121 -14.18 -14.91 19.42
C ALA A 121 -13.62 -13.49 19.59
N ASP A 122 -12.86 -13.22 20.64
CA ASP A 122 -12.22 -11.92 20.86
C ASP A 122 -11.11 -11.62 19.84
N TRP A 123 -10.46 -12.68 19.33
CA TRP A 123 -9.49 -12.55 18.24
C TRP A 123 -10.21 -12.20 16.94
N ASP A 124 -11.26 -12.95 16.61
CA ASP A 124 -12.05 -12.74 15.39
C ASP A 124 -12.64 -11.32 15.35
N LYS A 125 -13.17 -10.85 16.49
CA LYS A 125 -13.69 -9.50 16.63
C LYS A 125 -12.59 -8.45 16.42
N LYS A 126 -11.43 -8.60 17.08
CA LYS A 126 -10.32 -7.65 16.95
C LYS A 126 -9.81 -7.60 15.51
N TYR A 127 -9.67 -8.76 14.84
CA TYR A 127 -9.26 -8.85 13.47
C TYR A 127 -10.20 -8.07 12.53
N ILE A 128 -11.50 -8.28 12.67
CA ILE A 128 -12.51 -7.59 11.87
C ILE A 128 -12.56 -6.09 12.20
N ASP A 129 -12.40 -5.69 13.46
CA ASP A 129 -12.35 -4.27 13.86
C ASP A 129 -11.13 -3.57 13.23
N ASN A 130 -9.97 -4.21 13.22
CA ASN A 130 -8.78 -3.71 12.54
C ASN A 130 -9.04 -3.56 11.03
N GLN A 131 -9.56 -4.59 10.37
CA GLN A 131 -9.86 -4.54 8.94
C GLN A 131 -10.86 -3.44 8.57
N ILE A 132 -11.85 -3.15 9.42
CA ILE A 132 -12.76 -2.03 9.20
C ILE A 132 -12.02 -0.67 9.30
N GLY A 133 -11.13 -0.52 10.27
CA GLY A 133 -10.32 0.68 10.43
C GLY A 133 -9.41 0.90 9.23
N ASP A 134 -8.58 -0.09 8.92
CA ASP A 134 -7.57 -0.04 7.85
C ASP A 134 -8.18 0.27 6.48
N HIS A 135 -9.32 -0.37 6.17
CA HIS A 135 -10.00 -0.14 4.89
C HIS A 135 -10.65 1.24 4.79
N LYS A 136 -11.11 1.83 5.91
CA LYS A 136 -11.57 3.23 5.93
C LYS A 136 -10.41 4.19 5.68
N ASP A 137 -9.33 4.04 6.43
CA ASP A 137 -8.15 4.89 6.30
C ASP A 137 -7.54 4.78 4.89
N MET A 138 -7.54 3.56 4.33
CA MET A 138 -7.08 3.33 2.95
C MET A 138 -7.95 4.04 1.92
N LEU A 139 -9.29 4.06 2.07
CA LEU A 139 -10.18 4.80 1.16
C LEU A 139 -9.87 6.30 1.16
N ASP A 140 -9.65 6.90 2.33
CA ASP A 140 -9.31 8.31 2.45
C ASP A 140 -7.96 8.61 1.77
N LYS A 141 -6.94 7.77 1.98
CA LYS A 141 -5.63 7.88 1.33
C LYS A 141 -5.71 7.71 -0.18
N LEU A 142 -6.47 6.74 -0.68
CA LEU A 142 -6.67 6.52 -2.12
C LEU A 142 -7.41 7.70 -2.78
N GLN A 143 -8.40 8.28 -2.10
CA GLN A 143 -9.11 9.45 -2.60
C GLN A 143 -8.17 10.65 -2.75
N ASP A 144 -7.26 10.84 -1.80
CA ASP A 144 -6.27 11.90 -1.86
C ASP A 144 -5.20 11.63 -2.93
N ALA A 145 -4.69 10.41 -3.02
CA ALA A 145 -3.76 9.98 -4.05
C ALA A 145 -4.33 10.17 -5.47
N ALA A 146 -5.63 9.88 -5.68
CA ALA A 146 -6.28 10.04 -6.98
C ALA A 146 -6.30 11.49 -7.47
N LYS A 147 -6.42 12.47 -6.55
CA LYS A 147 -6.38 13.91 -6.89
C LYS A 147 -5.01 14.36 -7.38
N ASN A 148 -3.96 13.69 -6.92
CA ASN A 148 -2.57 14.08 -7.12
C ASN A 148 -1.83 13.23 -8.18
N ALA A 149 -2.38 12.07 -8.58
CA ALA A 149 -1.78 11.21 -9.59
C ALA A 149 -1.69 11.93 -10.95
N ASN A 150 -0.47 11.94 -11.53
CA ASN A 150 -0.26 12.60 -12.83
C ASN A 150 -0.72 11.72 -14.00
N SER A 151 -0.53 10.41 -13.90
CA SER A 151 -0.92 9.46 -14.93
C SER A 151 -2.42 9.14 -14.91
N ALA A 152 -3.08 9.18 -16.06
CA ALA A 152 -4.48 8.74 -16.20
C ALA A 152 -4.63 7.24 -15.90
N ASP A 153 -3.65 6.44 -16.32
CA ASP A 153 -3.62 5.00 -16.01
C ASP A 153 -3.52 4.74 -14.50
N LEU A 154 -2.72 5.55 -13.78
CA LEU A 154 -2.60 5.43 -12.32
C LEU A 154 -3.90 5.85 -11.64
N ARG A 155 -4.54 6.94 -12.07
CA ARG A 155 -5.86 7.33 -11.54
C ARG A 155 -6.90 6.22 -11.71
N ALA A 156 -6.99 5.62 -12.90
CA ALA A 156 -7.91 4.52 -13.15
C ALA A 156 -7.62 3.28 -12.28
N ALA A 157 -6.33 2.99 -12.03
CA ALA A 157 -5.93 1.91 -11.14
C ALA A 157 -6.28 2.21 -9.67
N ILE A 158 -6.13 3.45 -9.22
CA ILE A 158 -6.54 3.89 -7.88
C ILE A 158 -8.06 3.76 -7.71
N GLU A 159 -8.85 4.19 -8.69
CA GLU A 159 -10.31 4.08 -8.66
C GLU A 159 -10.75 2.61 -8.56
N LYS A 160 -10.12 1.72 -9.33
CA LYS A 160 -10.37 0.28 -9.26
C LYS A 160 -10.01 -0.29 -7.88
N ALA A 161 -8.84 0.09 -7.33
CA ALA A 161 -8.42 -0.32 -6.00
C ALA A 161 -9.41 0.18 -4.93
N SER A 162 -9.85 1.43 -5.02
CA SER A 162 -10.86 2.01 -4.11
C SER A 162 -12.17 1.22 -4.13
N GLY A 163 -12.63 0.79 -5.31
CA GLY A 163 -13.81 -0.08 -5.43
C GLY A 163 -13.63 -1.39 -4.66
N LYS A 164 -12.45 -2.03 -4.76
CA LYS A 164 -12.15 -3.25 -4.02
C LYS A 164 -12.06 -3.04 -2.51
N VAL A 165 -11.40 -1.98 -2.08
CA VAL A 165 -11.30 -1.62 -0.66
C VAL A 165 -12.71 -1.36 -0.08
N GLN A 166 -13.59 -0.71 -0.84
CA GLN A 166 -14.99 -0.49 -0.41
C GLN A 166 -15.77 -1.81 -0.29
N GLU A 167 -15.58 -2.75 -1.21
CA GLU A 167 -16.18 -4.10 -1.13
C GLU A 167 -15.72 -4.83 0.13
N HIS A 168 -14.41 -4.80 0.44
CA HIS A 168 -13.85 -5.39 1.65
C HIS A 168 -14.41 -4.74 2.92
N LEU A 169 -14.45 -3.41 2.98
CA LEU A 169 -15.02 -2.67 4.11
C LEU A 169 -16.47 -3.09 4.37
N THR A 170 -17.30 -3.11 3.33
CA THR A 170 -18.72 -3.52 3.42
C THR A 170 -18.83 -4.95 3.93
N LYS A 171 -17.97 -5.85 3.46
CA LYS A 171 -17.95 -7.24 3.90
C LYS A 171 -17.53 -7.40 5.36
N ALA A 172 -16.47 -6.67 5.78
CA ALA A 172 -16.02 -6.70 7.17
C ALA A 172 -17.11 -6.16 8.13
N GLN A 173 -17.77 -5.06 7.77
CA GLN A 173 -18.89 -4.52 8.53
C GLN A 173 -20.05 -5.53 8.65
N SER A 174 -20.41 -6.18 7.55
CA SER A 174 -21.44 -7.23 7.54
C SER A 174 -21.08 -8.41 8.45
N ILE A 175 -19.81 -8.85 8.45
CA ILE A 175 -19.35 -9.92 9.35
C ILE A 175 -19.46 -9.47 10.80
N LYS A 176 -19.01 -8.25 11.12
CA LYS A 176 -19.13 -7.71 12.48
C LYS A 176 -20.57 -7.70 12.97
N GLU A 177 -21.49 -7.26 12.11
CA GLU A 177 -22.90 -7.08 12.46
C GLU A 177 -23.68 -8.39 12.55
N ASN A 178 -23.37 -9.38 11.75
CA ASN A 178 -24.18 -10.58 11.61
C ASN A 178 -23.56 -11.83 12.23
N GLU A 179 -22.24 -11.92 12.28
CA GLU A 179 -21.52 -13.14 12.67
C GLU A 179 -20.80 -13.02 14.03
N LEU A 180 -20.54 -11.77 14.50
CA LEU A 180 -19.75 -11.53 15.72
C LEU A 180 -20.54 -10.81 16.82
N LYS A 181 -21.88 -10.83 16.73
CA LYS A 181 -22.74 -10.37 17.81
C LYS A 181 -22.69 -11.40 18.96
N SER A 182 -22.10 -11.03 20.06
CA SER A 182 -22.27 -11.67 21.39
C SER A 182 -23.18 -10.86 22.23
#